data_38826914b0a33d0d1eddd567b4690216
#
_entry.id   38826914b0a33d0d1eddd567b4690216
#
_cell.length_a   1.000
_cell.length_b   1.000
_cell.length_c   1.000
_cell.angle_alpha   90.00
_cell.angle_beta   90.00
_cell.angle_gamma   90.00
#
_symmetry.space_group_name_H-M   'P 1'
#
loop_
_entity.id
_entity.type
_entity.pdbx_description
1 polymer ?
#
loop_
_entity_poly.entity_id
_entity_poly.type
_entity_poly.pdbx_seq_one_letter_code
_entity_poly.pdbx_strand_id
1 'polypeptide(L)'
;MKKYNLLFGMAFSAILAFTSCTQKPIPLVYSVENTSAEYPAIELPTLEQLQVNPTLPDPFLFADGKNRVTSFKDWSRRRSEIIQQLQHYELGAKPVVSKDSIEARMDKDTLIVVVHEKGETLTIKAPIKYPEGNGPFPAVIGVGFYTGSLPKQIFEDRNVACIAFNFMQVMSHTQ
;
A
#
# COMPACT_ATOMS: atom_id res chain seq x y z
N MET A 1 81.86 -15.58 14.81
CA MET A 1 80.57 -16.32 14.94
C MET A 1 79.52 -15.30 15.27
N LYS A 2 78.69 -14.84 14.30
CA LYS A 2 77.63 -13.87 14.49
C LYS A 2 76.30 -14.59 14.46
N LYS A 3 75.55 -14.50 15.54
CA LYS A 3 74.18 -15.05 15.66
C LYS A 3 73.20 -14.08 15.08
N TYR A 4 72.43 -14.48 14.04
CA TYR A 4 71.30 -13.73 13.51
C TYR A 4 70.01 -14.16 14.25
N ASN A 5 69.41 -13.22 14.96
CA ASN A 5 68.06 -13.39 15.54
C ASN A 5 67.05 -13.11 14.47
N LEU A 6 66.26 -14.11 14.08
CA LEU A 6 65.15 -13.99 13.18
C LEU A 6 63.89 -13.57 13.99
N LEU A 7 63.53 -12.30 13.86
CA LEU A 7 62.25 -11.78 14.39
C LEU A 7 61.11 -12.21 13.48
N PHE A 8 60.29 -13.12 13.93
CA PHE A 8 59.05 -13.50 13.27
C PHE A 8 57.99 -12.46 13.57
N GLY A 9 57.70 -11.57 12.63
CA GLY A 9 56.61 -10.62 12.71
C GLY A 9 55.27 -11.31 12.43
N MET A 10 54.45 -11.51 13.45
CA MET A 10 53.06 -11.96 13.30
C MET A 10 52.21 -10.78 12.85
N ALA A 11 51.87 -10.74 11.57
CA ALA A 11 50.88 -9.82 11.05
C ALA A 11 49.48 -10.32 11.44
N PHE A 12 48.86 -9.65 12.38
CA PHE A 12 47.48 -9.90 12.79
C PHE A 12 46.56 -9.17 11.79
N SER A 13 46.11 -9.87 10.76
CA SER A 13 45.08 -9.36 9.84
C SER A 13 43.74 -9.36 10.56
N ALA A 14 43.32 -8.21 11.05
CA ALA A 14 41.95 -7.98 11.53
C ALA A 14 40.98 -8.00 10.33
N ILE A 15 40.30 -9.11 10.14
CA ILE A 15 39.17 -9.21 9.21
C ILE A 15 38.00 -8.48 9.85
N LEU A 16 37.76 -7.25 9.44
CA LEU A 16 36.53 -6.51 9.72
C LEU A 16 35.39 -7.19 8.95
N ALA A 17 34.71 -8.10 9.60
CA ALA A 17 33.43 -8.63 9.11
C ALA A 17 32.40 -7.49 9.14
N PHE A 18 32.17 -6.85 7.99
CA PHE A 18 31.01 -6.01 7.78
C PHE A 18 29.78 -6.93 7.82
N THR A 19 29.17 -7.07 8.97
CA THR A 19 27.81 -7.61 9.08
C THR A 19 26.89 -6.60 8.39
N SER A 20 26.68 -6.79 7.10
CA SER A 20 25.58 -6.15 6.38
C SER A 20 24.30 -6.57 7.10
N CYS A 21 23.74 -5.64 7.86
CA CYS A 21 22.43 -5.79 8.48
C CYS A 21 21.42 -5.78 7.32
N THR A 22 21.20 -6.93 6.69
CA THR A 22 20.11 -7.11 5.72
C THR A 22 18.82 -6.97 6.52
N GLN A 23 18.28 -5.76 6.50
CA GLN A 23 16.98 -5.49 7.08
C GLN A 23 15.98 -6.43 6.41
N LYS A 24 15.43 -7.36 7.18
CA LYS A 24 14.40 -8.27 6.65
C LYS A 24 13.26 -7.43 6.10
N PRO A 25 12.76 -7.72 4.89
CA PRO A 25 11.60 -7.01 4.35
C PRO A 25 10.47 -7.08 5.38
N ILE A 26 9.85 -5.94 5.65
CA ILE A 26 8.64 -5.90 6.50
C ILE A 26 7.59 -6.71 5.75
N PRO A 27 7.07 -7.81 6.35
CA PRO A 27 6.07 -8.62 5.68
C PRO A 27 4.83 -7.76 5.41
N LEU A 28 4.24 -7.91 4.23
CA LEU A 28 2.95 -7.31 3.93
C LEU A 28 1.94 -7.80 4.96
N VAL A 29 1.30 -6.87 5.64
CA VAL A 29 0.30 -7.18 6.68
C VAL A 29 -0.93 -7.85 6.08
N TYR A 30 -1.25 -7.48 4.84
CA TYR A 30 -2.37 -8.02 4.08
C TYR A 30 -1.86 -8.51 2.73
N SER A 31 -1.82 -9.82 2.54
CA SER A 31 -1.49 -10.46 1.25
C SER A 31 -2.67 -10.42 0.27
N VAL A 32 -3.87 -10.22 0.78
CA VAL A 32 -5.12 -10.09 0.02
C VAL A 32 -5.91 -8.89 0.55
N GLU A 33 -6.76 -8.34 -0.30
CA GLU A 33 -7.63 -7.25 0.10
C GLU A 33 -8.65 -7.73 1.13
N ASN A 34 -8.71 -7.04 2.27
CA ASN A 34 -9.73 -7.30 3.27
C ASN A 34 -10.99 -6.49 2.91
N THR A 35 -12.04 -7.21 2.50
CA THR A 35 -13.35 -6.63 2.15
C THR A 35 -14.30 -6.51 3.33
N SER A 36 -13.85 -6.82 4.54
CA SER A 36 -14.64 -6.92 5.77
C SER A 36 -15.54 -8.18 5.87
N ALA A 37 -15.52 -9.06 4.88
CA ALA A 37 -16.35 -10.26 4.87
C ALA A 37 -16.02 -11.26 6.00
N GLU A 38 -14.83 -11.17 6.58
CA GLU A 38 -14.36 -12.07 7.66
C GLU A 38 -14.90 -11.70 9.04
N TYR A 39 -15.48 -10.52 9.18
CA TYR A 39 -15.97 -10.02 10.45
C TYR A 39 -17.48 -9.80 10.40
N PRO A 40 -18.19 -10.02 11.51
CA PRO A 40 -19.63 -9.78 11.58
C PRO A 40 -19.97 -8.34 11.17
N ALA A 41 -21.14 -8.17 10.57
CA ALA A 41 -21.71 -6.86 10.34
C ALA A 41 -21.93 -6.16 11.68
N ILE A 42 -21.54 -4.88 11.74
CA ILE A 42 -21.81 -4.02 12.88
C ILE A 42 -23.18 -3.37 12.72
N GLU A 43 -23.80 -3.01 13.84
CA GLU A 43 -24.99 -2.19 13.83
C GLU A 43 -24.63 -0.76 13.38
N LEU A 44 -25.29 -0.30 12.32
CA LEU A 44 -25.08 1.04 11.74
C LEU A 44 -26.39 1.83 11.88
N PRO A 45 -26.45 2.81 12.78
CA PRO A 45 -27.63 3.67 12.95
C PRO A 45 -27.91 4.47 11.67
N THR A 46 -29.14 4.93 11.49
CA THR A 46 -29.46 5.86 10.39
C THR A 46 -28.79 7.22 10.59
N LEU A 47 -28.69 8.03 9.54
CA LEU A 47 -28.06 9.36 9.62
C LEU A 47 -28.73 10.25 10.69
N GLU A 48 -30.05 10.14 10.85
CA GLU A 48 -30.83 10.91 11.82
C GLU A 48 -30.55 10.47 13.26
N GLN A 49 -30.08 9.26 13.46
CA GLN A 49 -29.74 8.70 14.77
C GLN A 49 -28.29 8.97 15.16
N LEU A 50 -27.46 9.44 14.22
CA LEU A 50 -26.09 9.79 14.51
C LEU A 50 -26.01 11.01 15.44
N GLN A 51 -25.22 10.86 16.50
CA GLN A 51 -24.96 11.96 17.42
C GLN A 51 -23.89 12.89 16.83
N VAL A 52 -24.10 14.20 17.00
CA VAL A 52 -23.07 15.18 16.67
C VAL A 52 -21.88 15.00 17.62
N ASN A 53 -20.74 14.65 17.06
CA ASN A 53 -19.50 14.53 17.81
C ASN A 53 -18.61 15.75 17.50
N PRO A 54 -18.36 16.64 18.46
CA PRO A 54 -17.54 17.84 18.25
C PRO A 54 -16.03 17.54 18.16
N THR A 55 -15.63 16.32 18.47
CA THR A 55 -14.23 15.88 18.42
C THR A 55 -14.05 14.77 17.40
N LEU A 56 -12.83 14.61 16.88
CA LEU A 56 -12.51 13.48 16.01
C LEU A 56 -12.73 12.18 16.77
N PRO A 57 -13.37 11.19 16.13
CA PRO A 57 -13.59 9.89 16.75
C PRO A 57 -12.24 9.18 16.97
N ASP A 58 -12.16 8.45 18.07
CA ASP A 58 -10.98 7.65 18.37
C ASP A 58 -10.87 6.47 17.38
N PRO A 59 -9.84 6.42 16.52
CA PRO A 59 -9.69 5.36 15.53
C PRO A 59 -9.46 3.97 16.14
N PHE A 60 -9.05 3.90 17.40
CA PHE A 60 -8.78 2.64 18.12
C PHE A 60 -9.94 2.17 19.00
N LEU A 61 -11.02 2.91 19.09
CA LEU A 61 -12.23 2.48 19.79
C LEU A 61 -13.07 1.61 18.86
N PHE A 62 -13.47 0.41 19.31
CA PHE A 62 -14.37 -0.43 18.54
C PHE A 62 -15.75 0.21 18.38
N ALA A 63 -16.50 -0.26 17.40
CA ALA A 63 -17.87 0.23 17.12
C ALA A 63 -18.83 0.06 18.29
N ASP A 64 -18.55 -0.85 19.23
CA ASP A 64 -19.31 -1.03 20.46
C ASP A 64 -19.18 0.16 21.45
N GLY A 65 -18.25 1.07 21.22
CA GLY A 65 -18.00 2.25 22.06
C GLY A 65 -17.39 1.95 23.42
N LYS A 66 -17.01 0.71 23.72
CA LYS A 66 -16.56 0.27 25.04
C LYS A 66 -15.14 -0.28 25.03
N ASN A 67 -14.79 -1.05 24.03
CA ASN A 67 -13.53 -1.74 23.95
C ASN A 67 -12.57 -1.06 22.97
N ARG A 68 -11.27 -1.23 23.19
CA ARG A 68 -10.21 -0.60 22.39
C ARG A 68 -9.28 -1.65 21.76
N VAL A 69 -8.69 -1.27 20.65
CA VAL A 69 -7.55 -1.98 20.06
C VAL A 69 -6.37 -1.93 21.02
N THR A 70 -5.88 -3.08 21.46
CA THR A 70 -4.74 -3.22 22.35
C THR A 70 -3.58 -3.95 21.69
N SER A 71 -3.84 -4.61 20.56
CA SER A 71 -2.84 -5.36 19.80
C SER A 71 -3.03 -5.16 18.30
N PHE A 72 -1.98 -5.48 17.53
CA PHE A 72 -2.08 -5.45 16.08
C PHE A 72 -3.13 -6.44 15.55
N LYS A 73 -3.38 -7.54 16.24
CA LYS A 73 -4.42 -8.51 15.88
C LYS A 73 -5.82 -7.88 15.97
N ASP A 74 -6.05 -7.07 16.99
CA ASP A 74 -7.35 -6.39 17.18
C ASP A 74 -7.62 -5.36 16.07
N TRP A 75 -6.54 -4.79 15.50
CA TRP A 75 -6.64 -3.80 14.44
C TRP A 75 -7.37 -4.33 13.20
N SER A 76 -7.22 -5.61 12.85
CA SER A 76 -7.93 -6.22 11.72
C SER A 76 -9.45 -6.11 11.87
N ARG A 77 -9.98 -6.36 13.07
CA ARG A 77 -11.40 -6.17 13.36
C ARG A 77 -11.80 -4.69 13.27
N ARG A 78 -11.04 -3.81 13.93
CA ARG A 78 -11.36 -2.37 13.92
C ARG A 78 -11.32 -1.78 12.51
N ARG A 79 -10.34 -2.16 11.73
CA ARG A 79 -10.26 -1.78 10.32
C ARG A 79 -11.50 -2.22 9.54
N SER A 80 -11.99 -3.44 9.77
CA SER A 80 -13.23 -3.93 9.16
C SER A 80 -14.44 -3.10 9.55
N GLU A 81 -14.59 -2.74 10.83
CA GLU A 81 -15.67 -1.87 11.30
C GLU A 81 -15.64 -0.48 10.64
N ILE A 82 -14.44 0.12 10.52
CA ILE A 82 -14.26 1.41 9.82
C ILE A 82 -14.64 1.29 8.33
N ILE A 83 -14.25 0.21 7.66
CA ILE A 83 -14.62 -0.01 6.25
C ILE A 83 -16.14 -0.11 6.10
N GLN A 84 -16.82 -0.83 6.99
CA GLN A 84 -18.29 -0.94 6.97
C GLN A 84 -18.95 0.43 7.16
N GLN A 85 -18.45 1.25 8.10
CA GLN A 85 -18.94 2.62 8.32
C GLN A 85 -18.75 3.50 7.08
N LEU A 86 -17.56 3.51 6.48
CA LEU A 86 -17.26 4.29 5.28
C LEU A 86 -18.12 3.86 4.08
N GLN A 87 -18.30 2.56 3.89
CA GLN A 87 -19.14 2.06 2.80
C GLN A 87 -20.63 2.42 3.02
N HIS A 88 -21.09 2.41 4.25
CA HIS A 88 -22.49 2.69 4.55
C HIS A 88 -22.83 4.17 4.43
N TYR A 89 -21.98 5.06 4.95
CA TYR A 89 -22.31 6.47 5.08
C TYR A 89 -21.76 7.36 3.97
N GLU A 90 -20.68 6.98 3.30
CA GLU A 90 -19.96 7.86 2.41
C GLU A 90 -19.77 7.32 0.99
N LEU A 91 -19.24 6.09 0.87
CA LEU A 91 -18.71 5.61 -0.41
C LEU A 91 -19.66 4.66 -1.17
N GLY A 92 -20.63 4.07 -0.47
CA GLY A 92 -21.36 2.93 -0.99
C GLY A 92 -20.58 1.63 -0.89
N ALA A 93 -21.25 0.51 -1.09
CA ALA A 93 -20.62 -0.80 -1.06
C ALA A 93 -19.63 -0.94 -2.22
N LYS A 94 -18.40 -1.41 -1.94
CA LYS A 94 -17.42 -1.70 -2.97
C LYS A 94 -17.96 -2.80 -3.90
N PRO A 95 -18.02 -2.56 -5.23
CA PRO A 95 -18.43 -3.60 -6.16
C PRO A 95 -17.42 -4.74 -6.20
N VAL A 96 -17.93 -5.97 -6.28
CA VAL A 96 -17.10 -7.17 -6.47
C VAL A 96 -17.00 -7.41 -7.97
N VAL A 97 -15.80 -7.19 -8.51
CA VAL A 97 -15.50 -7.45 -9.93
C VAL A 97 -14.78 -8.80 -10.03
N SER A 98 -15.26 -9.65 -10.93
CA SER A 98 -14.59 -10.94 -11.21
C SER A 98 -13.19 -10.69 -11.77
N LYS A 99 -12.21 -11.50 -11.35
CA LYS A 99 -10.87 -11.44 -11.94
C LYS A 99 -10.88 -11.78 -13.42
N ASP A 100 -11.82 -12.61 -13.86
CA ASP A 100 -11.98 -13.01 -15.26
C ASP A 100 -12.51 -11.86 -16.13
N SER A 101 -13.04 -10.82 -15.50
CA SER A 101 -13.48 -9.59 -16.17
C SER A 101 -12.37 -8.54 -16.33
N ILE A 102 -11.16 -8.84 -15.87
CA ILE A 102 -10.05 -7.89 -15.87
C ILE A 102 -8.89 -8.48 -16.67
N GLU A 103 -8.48 -7.76 -17.70
CA GLU A 103 -7.26 -8.02 -18.46
C GLU A 103 -6.22 -6.96 -18.16
N ALA A 104 -4.97 -7.36 -17.95
CA ALA A 104 -3.88 -6.43 -17.74
C ALA A 104 -2.68 -6.79 -18.61
N ARG A 105 -2.08 -5.78 -19.27
CA ARG A 105 -0.89 -5.94 -20.07
C ARG A 105 0.01 -4.70 -20.01
N MET A 106 1.27 -4.90 -20.26
CA MET A 106 2.23 -3.81 -20.44
C MET A 106 2.36 -3.47 -21.92
N ASP A 107 2.39 -2.18 -22.21
CA ASP A 107 2.78 -1.63 -23.52
C ASP A 107 3.86 -0.57 -23.27
N LYS A 108 5.11 -0.95 -23.49
CA LYS A 108 6.30 -0.18 -23.09
C LYS A 108 6.22 0.18 -21.59
N ASP A 109 6.19 1.46 -21.28
CA ASP A 109 6.12 1.97 -19.90
C ASP A 109 4.67 2.30 -19.46
N THR A 110 3.69 1.66 -20.06
CA THR A 110 2.29 1.90 -19.75
C THR A 110 1.60 0.60 -19.35
N LEU A 111 1.03 0.57 -18.16
CA LEU A 111 0.11 -0.48 -17.75
C LEU A 111 -1.26 -0.19 -18.39
N ILE A 112 -1.76 -1.16 -19.14
CA ILE A 112 -3.10 -1.12 -19.74
C ILE A 112 -3.95 -2.14 -19.00
N VAL A 113 -5.07 -1.67 -18.44
CA VAL A 113 -6.06 -2.52 -17.78
C VAL A 113 -7.36 -2.39 -18.50
N VAL A 114 -7.94 -3.50 -18.91
CA VAL A 114 -9.27 -3.57 -19.57
C VAL A 114 -10.22 -4.26 -18.61
N VAL A 115 -11.35 -3.62 -18.35
CA VAL A 115 -12.39 -4.15 -17.48
C VAL A 115 -13.65 -4.37 -18.31
N HIS A 116 -14.20 -5.57 -18.25
CA HIS A 116 -15.45 -5.95 -18.90
C HIS A 116 -16.53 -6.13 -17.83
N GLU A 117 -17.58 -5.33 -17.87
CA GLU A 117 -18.69 -5.40 -16.91
C GLU A 117 -20.01 -5.13 -17.61
N LYS A 118 -20.97 -6.04 -17.46
CA LYS A 118 -22.34 -5.91 -17.99
C LYS A 118 -22.45 -5.55 -19.48
N GLY A 119 -21.53 -6.07 -20.28
CA GLY A 119 -21.47 -5.80 -21.72
C GLY A 119 -20.72 -4.53 -22.11
N GLU A 120 -20.28 -3.75 -21.15
CA GLU A 120 -19.45 -2.56 -21.36
C GLU A 120 -17.97 -2.89 -21.20
N THR A 121 -17.12 -2.08 -21.81
CA THR A 121 -15.66 -2.23 -21.73
C THR A 121 -15.02 -0.90 -21.39
N LEU A 122 -14.25 -0.88 -20.32
CA LEU A 122 -13.44 0.25 -19.91
C LEU A 122 -11.95 -0.07 -20.07
N THR A 123 -11.21 0.80 -20.76
CA THR A 123 -9.76 0.70 -20.87
C THR A 123 -9.09 1.81 -20.08
N ILE A 124 -8.28 1.43 -19.12
CA ILE A 124 -7.49 2.34 -18.27
C ILE A 124 -6.03 2.25 -18.71
N LYS A 125 -5.40 3.41 -18.93
CA LYS A 125 -3.98 3.53 -19.24
C LYS A 125 -3.27 4.24 -18.10
N ALA A 126 -2.28 3.59 -17.51
CA ALA A 126 -1.50 4.11 -16.40
C ALA A 126 -0.01 4.12 -16.78
N PRO A 127 0.55 5.26 -17.24
CA PRO A 127 1.96 5.39 -17.51
C PRO A 127 2.79 5.15 -16.25
N ILE A 128 3.94 4.50 -16.42
CA ILE A 128 4.88 4.19 -15.35
C ILE A 128 6.17 4.94 -15.59
N LYS A 129 6.64 5.66 -14.59
CA LYS A 129 7.99 6.21 -14.56
C LYS A 129 8.87 5.30 -13.71
N TYR A 130 9.80 4.64 -14.35
CA TYR A 130 10.79 3.80 -13.69
C TYR A 130 11.97 4.64 -13.18
N PRO A 131 12.57 4.28 -12.05
CA PRO A 131 13.87 4.81 -11.67
C PRO A 131 14.99 4.22 -12.54
N GLU A 132 16.18 4.75 -12.43
CA GLU A 132 17.36 4.21 -13.12
C GLU A 132 17.77 2.86 -12.52
N GLY A 133 18.31 1.97 -13.35
CA GLY A 133 18.82 0.66 -12.94
C GLY A 133 17.95 -0.51 -13.34
N ASN A 134 18.25 -1.67 -12.75
CA ASN A 134 17.55 -2.92 -13.01
C ASN A 134 16.63 -3.27 -11.85
N GLY A 135 15.31 -3.52 -12.16
CA GLY A 135 14.33 -3.93 -11.15
C GLY A 135 14.58 -5.32 -10.54
N PRO A 136 13.68 -5.78 -9.69
CA PRO A 136 12.37 -5.20 -9.43
C PRO A 136 12.42 -3.94 -8.54
N PHE A 137 11.56 -2.97 -8.83
CA PHE A 137 11.42 -1.75 -8.05
C PHE A 137 10.16 -1.79 -7.18
N PRO A 138 10.18 -1.25 -5.96
CA PRO A 138 8.94 -0.91 -5.26
C PRO A 138 8.17 0.11 -6.09
N ALA A 139 6.83 0.07 -6.04
CA ALA A 139 6.01 0.95 -6.84
C ALA A 139 4.97 1.67 -6.00
N VAL A 140 4.62 2.89 -6.42
CA VAL A 140 3.52 3.68 -5.88
C VAL A 140 2.56 4.05 -7.00
N ILE A 141 1.27 4.01 -6.71
CA ILE A 141 0.23 4.49 -7.62
C ILE A 141 -0.21 5.87 -7.13
N GLY A 142 0.02 6.90 -7.96
CA GLY A 142 -0.47 8.24 -7.73
C GLY A 142 -1.80 8.48 -8.45
N VAL A 143 -2.79 8.99 -7.72
CA VAL A 143 -4.10 9.35 -8.29
C VAL A 143 -4.02 10.75 -8.88
N GLY A 144 -4.22 10.86 -10.17
CA GLY A 144 -4.09 12.09 -10.95
C GLY A 144 -2.69 12.31 -11.50
N PHE A 145 -1.70 12.45 -10.64
CA PHE A 145 -0.29 12.64 -10.97
C PHE A 145 0.56 11.48 -10.45
N TYR A 146 1.79 11.32 -10.97
CA TYR A 146 2.68 10.19 -10.63
C TYR A 146 2.92 10.00 -9.13
N THR A 147 3.01 11.10 -8.38
CA THR A 147 3.32 11.06 -6.93
C THR A 147 2.24 11.73 -6.08
N GLY A 148 1.12 12.13 -6.70
CA GLY A 148 0.11 12.92 -6.03
C GLY A 148 0.69 14.24 -5.52
N SER A 149 0.45 14.57 -4.26
CA SER A 149 0.93 15.78 -3.60
C SER A 149 2.34 15.67 -3.01
N LEU A 150 2.96 14.49 -3.06
CA LEU A 150 4.30 14.29 -2.50
C LEU A 150 5.38 14.75 -3.47
N PRO A 151 6.48 15.35 -2.97
CA PRO A 151 7.61 15.74 -3.81
C PRO A 151 8.22 14.54 -4.54
N LYS A 152 8.40 14.69 -5.85
CA LYS A 152 8.96 13.68 -6.75
C LYS A 152 10.31 13.14 -6.26
N GLN A 153 11.15 14.00 -5.70
CA GLN A 153 12.48 13.67 -5.20
C GLN A 153 12.47 12.53 -4.17
N ILE A 154 11.43 12.43 -3.35
CA ILE A 154 11.30 11.37 -2.34
C ILE A 154 11.29 9.97 -2.99
N PHE A 155 10.68 9.84 -4.15
CA PHE A 155 10.58 8.57 -4.87
C PHE A 155 11.85 8.30 -5.68
N GLU A 156 12.45 9.32 -6.28
CA GLU A 156 13.69 9.20 -7.03
C GLU A 156 14.85 8.77 -6.12
N ASP A 157 15.02 9.40 -4.97
CA ASP A 157 16.06 9.06 -3.98
C ASP A 157 15.95 7.63 -3.42
N ARG A 158 14.78 7.01 -3.56
CA ARG A 158 14.50 5.66 -3.05
C ARG A 158 14.30 4.61 -4.12
N ASN A 159 14.56 4.94 -5.37
CA ASN A 159 14.37 4.05 -6.51
C ASN A 159 12.95 3.45 -6.56
N VAL A 160 11.91 4.27 -6.38
CA VAL A 160 10.51 3.86 -6.41
C VAL A 160 9.92 4.16 -7.79
N ALA A 161 9.33 3.15 -8.44
CA ALA A 161 8.57 3.34 -9.67
C ALA A 161 7.24 4.06 -9.37
N CYS A 162 6.89 5.02 -10.22
CA CYS A 162 5.68 5.82 -10.05
C CYS A 162 4.69 5.52 -11.17
N ILE A 163 3.50 5.04 -10.80
CA ILE A 163 2.40 4.72 -11.73
C ILE A 163 1.37 5.84 -11.65
N ALA A 164 1.04 6.47 -12.77
CA ALA A 164 0.04 7.53 -12.81
C ALA A 164 -1.33 6.97 -13.15
N PHE A 165 -2.25 6.98 -12.20
CA PHE A 165 -3.64 6.66 -12.43
C PHE A 165 -4.45 7.93 -12.64
N ASN A 166 -4.79 8.24 -13.89
CA ASN A 166 -5.68 9.34 -14.21
C ASN A 166 -7.14 8.90 -14.05
N PHE A 167 -7.78 9.30 -12.96
CA PHE A 167 -9.17 8.95 -12.64
C PHE A 167 -10.19 9.53 -13.65
N MET A 168 -9.83 10.57 -14.41
CA MET A 168 -10.69 11.13 -15.45
C MET A 168 -10.99 10.15 -16.59
N GLN A 169 -10.23 9.08 -16.72
CA GLN A 169 -10.53 7.99 -17.66
C GLN A 169 -11.76 7.17 -17.24
N VAL A 170 -12.08 7.17 -15.95
CA VAL A 170 -13.17 6.41 -15.34
C VAL A 170 -14.40 7.30 -15.12
N MET A 171 -14.17 8.55 -14.80
CA MET A 171 -15.20 9.48 -14.38
C MET A 171 -14.96 10.87 -14.97
N SER A 172 -15.81 11.32 -15.88
CA SER A 172 -15.81 12.72 -16.27
C SER A 172 -16.60 13.53 -15.24
N HIS A 173 -15.99 14.56 -14.65
CA HIS A 173 -16.73 15.56 -13.92
C HIS A 173 -17.56 16.38 -14.89
N THR A 174 -18.79 15.96 -15.14
CA THR A 174 -19.83 16.86 -15.66
C THR A 174 -20.44 17.57 -14.45
N GLN A 175 -20.14 18.86 -14.33
CA GLN A 175 -20.95 19.74 -13.50
C GLN A 175 -22.31 19.97 -14.15
#